data_1f492b3615efe74afcb9ae0860588833
#
_entry.id   1f492b3615efe74afcb9ae0860588833
#
_cell.length_a   1.000
_cell.length_b   1.000
_cell.length_c   1.000
_cell.angle_alpha   90.00
_cell.angle_beta   90.00
_cell.angle_gamma   90.00
#
_symmetry.space_group_name_H-M   'P 1'
#
loop_
_entity.id
_entity.type
_entity.pdbx_description
1 polymer ?
#
loop_
_entity_poly.entity_id
_entity_poly.type
_entity_poly.pdbx_seq_one_letter_code
_entity_poly.pdbx_strand_id
1 'polypeptide(L)'
;GSLGMLIVENMEDKDVSKLKEEVKKVEGVNDVIWIDDAIDLSVPKEILPEDIRDIFYSENSTLMIIKFVGTDASTETENALSDVRKIAGKQAFLSGVAGVIKDTKDLANKETPIYVLIAVILSIIILSITMESYVIPIVFLSSIGIAIIYNMGSNVIFENISYVTKALSAVLQLGVTMDYSIFLLHRYDEERE
;
A
#
# COMPACT_ATOMS: atom_id res chain seq x y z
N GLY A 1 -11.34 -8.25 -13.79
CA GLY A 1 -10.62 -7.04 -13.41
C GLY A 1 -11.10 -6.51 -12.07
N SER A 2 -10.32 -5.66 -11.48
CA SER A 2 -10.61 -4.98 -10.22
C SER A 2 -11.58 -3.83 -10.42
N LEU A 3 -12.29 -3.43 -9.35
CA LEU A 3 -13.21 -2.29 -9.34
C LEU A 3 -12.70 -1.20 -8.39
N GLY A 4 -12.73 0.04 -8.86
CA GLY A 4 -12.52 1.23 -8.05
C GLY A 4 -13.75 2.12 -8.06
N MET A 5 -13.93 2.89 -7.00
CA MET A 5 -14.98 3.89 -6.86
C MET A 5 -14.34 5.27 -6.80
N LEU A 6 -14.64 6.13 -7.74
CA LEU A 6 -14.17 7.52 -7.75
C LEU A 6 -15.35 8.42 -7.37
N ILE A 7 -15.25 9.01 -6.20
CA ILE A 7 -16.23 9.99 -5.69
C ILE A 7 -15.72 11.37 -6.04
N VAL A 8 -16.48 12.13 -6.78
CA VAL A 8 -16.14 13.50 -7.20
C VAL A 8 -17.05 14.48 -6.50
N GLU A 9 -16.47 15.47 -5.83
CA GLU A 9 -17.21 16.47 -5.04
C GLU A 9 -17.17 17.85 -5.69
N ASN A 10 -18.28 18.58 -5.60
CA ASN A 10 -18.40 19.98 -6.01
C ASN A 10 -17.91 20.25 -7.45
N MET A 11 -18.20 19.35 -8.38
CA MET A 11 -17.88 19.48 -9.80
C MET A 11 -19.15 19.46 -10.65
N GLU A 12 -19.21 20.29 -11.67
CA GLU A 12 -20.33 20.30 -12.61
C GLU A 12 -20.31 19.03 -13.48
N ASP A 13 -21.48 18.49 -13.85
CA ASP A 13 -21.60 17.25 -14.62
C ASP A 13 -20.82 17.27 -15.93
N LYS A 14 -20.72 18.44 -16.58
CA LYS A 14 -19.91 18.62 -17.80
C LYS A 14 -18.42 18.40 -17.56
N ASP A 15 -17.92 18.81 -16.41
CA ASP A 15 -16.51 18.62 -16.06
C ASP A 15 -16.25 17.22 -15.52
N VAL A 16 -17.25 16.62 -14.85
CA VAL A 16 -17.23 15.18 -14.46
C VAL A 16 -17.16 14.30 -15.72
N SER A 17 -17.93 14.60 -16.78
CA SER A 17 -17.87 13.86 -18.04
C SER A 17 -16.48 13.98 -18.72
N LYS A 18 -15.85 15.16 -18.68
CA LYS A 18 -14.47 15.32 -19.17
C LYS A 18 -13.49 14.49 -18.35
N LEU A 19 -13.61 14.56 -17.03
CA LEU A 19 -12.78 13.76 -16.11
C LEU A 19 -12.92 12.27 -16.40
N LYS A 20 -14.14 11.78 -16.64
CA LYS A 20 -14.40 10.40 -17.07
C LYS A 20 -13.58 10.01 -18.30
N GLU A 21 -13.61 10.87 -19.35
CA GLU A 21 -12.88 10.63 -20.59
C GLU A 21 -11.35 10.66 -20.39
N GLU A 22 -10.84 11.48 -19.46
CA GLU A 22 -9.42 11.50 -19.11
C GLU A 22 -9.02 10.24 -18.33
N VAL A 23 -9.82 9.84 -17.36
CA VAL A 23 -9.58 8.61 -16.57
C VAL A 23 -9.65 7.37 -17.45
N LYS A 24 -10.55 7.33 -18.43
CA LYS A 24 -10.68 6.20 -19.37
C LYS A 24 -9.43 5.99 -20.23
N LYS A 25 -8.60 7.04 -20.43
CA LYS A 25 -7.35 6.97 -21.21
C LYS A 25 -6.15 6.48 -20.39
N VAL A 26 -6.30 6.33 -19.08
CA VAL A 26 -5.21 5.87 -18.21
C VAL A 26 -4.88 4.41 -18.52
N GLU A 27 -3.60 4.10 -18.68
CA GLU A 27 -3.12 2.74 -18.87
C GLU A 27 -3.50 1.86 -17.67
N GLY A 28 -4.06 0.68 -17.91
CA GLY A 28 -4.58 -0.21 -16.86
C GLY A 28 -6.03 0.05 -16.47
N VAL A 29 -6.68 1.09 -17.00
CA VAL A 29 -8.14 1.30 -16.92
C VAL A 29 -8.79 0.60 -18.11
N ASN A 30 -9.72 -0.29 -17.83
CA ASN A 30 -10.50 -0.98 -18.87
C ASN A 30 -11.74 -0.18 -19.27
N ASP A 31 -12.46 0.35 -18.29
CA ASP A 31 -13.67 1.14 -18.52
C ASP A 31 -14.00 2.01 -17.31
N VAL A 32 -14.78 3.08 -17.56
CA VAL A 32 -15.29 3.98 -16.52
C VAL A 32 -16.78 4.13 -16.74
N ILE A 33 -17.56 3.75 -15.74
CA ILE A 33 -19.02 3.81 -15.75
C ILE A 33 -19.48 4.99 -14.92
N TRP A 34 -20.29 5.83 -15.51
CA TRP A 34 -20.98 6.91 -14.84
C TRP A 34 -22.40 7.02 -15.37
N ILE A 35 -23.20 7.92 -14.80
CA ILE A 35 -24.62 8.08 -15.15
C ILE A 35 -24.83 8.42 -16.63
N ASP A 36 -23.88 9.09 -17.29
CA ASP A 36 -23.97 9.47 -18.70
C ASP A 36 -23.95 8.27 -19.67
N ASP A 37 -23.56 7.08 -19.20
CA ASP A 37 -23.68 5.84 -19.97
C ASP A 37 -25.13 5.32 -20.03
N ALA A 38 -25.98 5.76 -19.10
CA ALA A 38 -27.34 5.30 -18.98
C ALA A 38 -28.38 6.38 -19.36
N ILE A 39 -28.05 7.64 -19.14
CA ILE A 39 -28.98 8.76 -19.25
C ILE A 39 -28.27 9.97 -19.86
N ASP A 40 -28.98 10.69 -20.75
CA ASP A 40 -28.51 11.95 -21.30
C ASP A 40 -28.40 13.03 -20.20
N LEU A 41 -27.25 13.68 -20.08
CA LEU A 41 -26.98 14.74 -19.09
C LEU A 41 -27.86 15.98 -19.25
N SER A 42 -28.63 16.10 -20.35
CA SER A 42 -29.64 17.16 -20.50
C SER A 42 -30.86 16.96 -19.65
N VAL A 43 -31.05 15.75 -19.09
CA VAL A 43 -32.17 15.42 -18.19
C VAL A 43 -31.87 15.96 -16.80
N PRO A 44 -32.74 16.83 -16.22
CA PRO A 44 -32.54 17.32 -14.86
C PRO A 44 -32.50 16.18 -13.84
N LYS A 45 -31.61 16.29 -12.85
CA LYS A 45 -31.38 15.25 -11.80
C LYS A 45 -32.65 14.93 -11.00
N GLU A 46 -33.53 15.92 -10.86
CA GLU A 46 -34.81 15.84 -10.11
C GLU A 46 -35.83 14.91 -10.77
N ILE A 47 -35.67 14.65 -12.08
CA ILE A 47 -36.60 13.81 -12.86
C ILE A 47 -36.09 12.35 -12.92
N LEU A 48 -34.85 12.10 -12.48
CA LEU A 48 -34.30 10.77 -12.49
C LEU A 48 -35.05 9.85 -11.51
N PRO A 49 -35.20 8.54 -11.85
CA PRO A 49 -35.67 7.56 -10.90
C PRO A 49 -34.78 7.55 -9.64
N GLU A 50 -35.41 7.49 -8.47
CA GLU A 50 -34.70 7.55 -7.18
C GLU A 50 -33.62 6.48 -7.09
N ASP A 51 -33.90 5.26 -7.53
CA ASP A 51 -32.94 4.13 -7.53
C ASP A 51 -31.65 4.44 -8.31
N ILE A 52 -31.77 5.17 -9.43
CA ILE A 52 -30.58 5.52 -10.24
C ILE A 52 -29.90 6.75 -9.67
N ARG A 53 -30.65 7.75 -9.26
CA ARG A 53 -30.11 8.96 -8.67
C ARG A 53 -29.28 8.65 -7.42
N ASP A 54 -29.80 7.83 -6.52
CA ASP A 54 -29.19 7.53 -5.24
C ASP A 54 -27.92 6.65 -5.38
N ILE A 55 -27.74 5.94 -6.50
CA ILE A 55 -26.50 5.23 -6.81
C ILE A 55 -25.39 6.20 -7.21
N PHE A 56 -25.70 7.17 -8.06
CA PHE A 56 -24.67 8.02 -8.69
C PHE A 56 -24.50 9.39 -8.04
N TYR A 57 -25.49 9.89 -7.30
CA TYR A 57 -25.44 11.20 -6.67
C TYR A 57 -25.75 11.14 -5.18
N SER A 58 -24.98 11.89 -4.41
CA SER A 58 -25.24 12.12 -2.99
C SER A 58 -24.83 13.54 -2.65
N GLU A 59 -25.79 14.36 -2.20
CA GLU A 59 -25.56 15.80 -1.90
C GLU A 59 -24.86 16.53 -3.07
N ASN A 60 -23.61 16.95 -2.85
CA ASN A 60 -22.77 17.63 -3.82
C ASN A 60 -21.72 16.71 -4.46
N SER A 61 -21.89 15.40 -4.37
CA SER A 61 -20.95 14.42 -4.90
C SER A 61 -21.59 13.51 -5.94
N THR A 62 -20.74 12.98 -6.83
CA THR A 62 -21.15 11.96 -7.79
C THR A 62 -20.16 10.81 -7.79
N LEU A 63 -20.65 9.60 -8.08
CA LEU A 63 -19.88 8.36 -8.08
C LEU A 63 -19.61 7.90 -9.51
N MET A 64 -18.34 7.65 -9.83
CA MET A 64 -17.93 6.89 -11.00
C MET A 64 -17.37 5.53 -10.58
N ILE A 65 -17.65 4.50 -11.36
CA ILE A 65 -17.12 3.15 -11.15
C ILE A 65 -16.03 2.92 -12.21
N ILE A 66 -14.82 2.67 -11.75
CA ILE A 66 -13.67 2.40 -12.62
C ILE A 66 -13.42 0.89 -12.65
N LYS A 67 -13.35 0.31 -13.83
CA LYS A 67 -12.93 -1.07 -14.05
C LYS A 67 -11.46 -1.10 -14.46
N PHE A 68 -10.62 -1.80 -13.70
CA PHE A 68 -9.23 -1.99 -14.04
C PHE A 68 -9.03 -3.32 -14.81
N VAL A 69 -7.97 -3.38 -15.61
CA VAL A 69 -7.58 -4.59 -16.36
C VAL A 69 -7.04 -5.64 -15.41
N GLY A 70 -6.15 -5.24 -14.51
CA GLY A 70 -5.48 -6.11 -13.55
C GLY A 70 -6.35 -6.52 -12.35
N THR A 71 -5.75 -7.29 -11.44
CA THR A 71 -6.34 -7.64 -10.15
C THR A 71 -6.10 -6.55 -9.10
N ASP A 72 -6.79 -6.61 -7.95
CA ASP A 72 -6.73 -5.58 -6.90
C ASP A 72 -5.32 -5.27 -6.39
N ALA A 73 -4.42 -6.26 -6.40
CA ALA A 73 -3.05 -6.13 -5.90
C ALA A 73 -1.98 -6.15 -7.02
N SER A 74 -2.37 -6.07 -8.29
CA SER A 74 -1.41 -6.06 -9.39
C SER A 74 -0.73 -4.69 -9.52
N THR A 75 0.54 -4.69 -9.93
CA THR A 75 1.31 -3.47 -10.18
C THR A 75 0.65 -2.58 -11.23
N GLU A 76 0.02 -3.18 -12.23
CA GLU A 76 -0.74 -2.49 -13.26
C GLU A 76 -1.90 -1.67 -12.65
N THR A 77 -2.71 -2.29 -11.78
CA THR A 77 -3.80 -1.59 -11.07
C THR A 77 -3.27 -0.52 -10.12
N GLU A 78 -2.17 -0.76 -9.41
CA GLU A 78 -1.54 0.22 -8.53
C GLU A 78 -1.05 1.47 -9.27
N ASN A 79 -0.46 1.29 -10.46
CA ASN A 79 -0.02 2.38 -11.31
C ASN A 79 -1.23 3.16 -11.85
N ALA A 80 -2.23 2.46 -12.37
CA ALA A 80 -3.47 3.06 -12.84
C ALA A 80 -4.16 3.89 -11.73
N LEU A 81 -4.26 3.36 -10.51
CA LEU A 81 -4.79 4.09 -9.34
C LEU A 81 -4.01 5.37 -9.05
N SER A 82 -2.67 5.31 -9.17
CA SER A 82 -1.82 6.49 -8.93
C SER A 82 -2.04 7.56 -9.98
N ASP A 83 -2.20 7.18 -11.24
CA ASP A 83 -2.38 8.12 -12.34
C ASP A 83 -3.82 8.68 -12.36
N VAL A 84 -4.82 7.87 -12.04
CA VAL A 84 -6.20 8.35 -11.81
C VAL A 84 -6.24 9.38 -10.69
N ARG A 85 -5.55 9.16 -9.56
CA ARG A 85 -5.49 10.13 -8.45
C ARG A 85 -4.82 11.46 -8.86
N LYS A 86 -3.80 11.42 -9.71
CA LYS A 86 -3.15 12.63 -10.23
C LYS A 86 -4.11 13.45 -11.12
N ILE A 87 -4.85 12.77 -11.99
CA ILE A 87 -5.81 13.40 -12.91
C ILE A 87 -7.01 13.96 -12.14
N ALA A 88 -7.57 13.17 -11.22
CA ALA A 88 -8.75 13.53 -10.44
C ALA A 88 -8.51 14.68 -9.44
N GLY A 89 -7.26 14.90 -9.01
CA GLY A 89 -6.89 16.01 -8.16
C GLY A 89 -7.48 15.94 -6.76
N LYS A 90 -7.71 17.11 -6.14
CA LYS A 90 -8.18 17.19 -4.73
C LYS A 90 -9.70 17.10 -4.57
N GLN A 91 -10.45 17.20 -5.66
CA GLN A 91 -11.92 17.16 -5.65
C GLN A 91 -12.48 15.77 -5.83
N ALA A 92 -11.61 14.76 -5.95
CA ALA A 92 -12.05 13.40 -6.13
C ALA A 92 -11.31 12.44 -5.20
N PHE A 93 -12.08 11.51 -4.64
CA PHE A 93 -11.60 10.48 -3.72
C PHE A 93 -11.74 9.11 -4.37
N LEU A 94 -10.60 8.46 -4.59
CA LEU A 94 -10.57 7.12 -5.15
C LEU A 94 -10.59 6.10 -4.01
N SER A 95 -11.67 5.33 -3.94
CA SER A 95 -11.94 4.28 -2.96
C SER A 95 -12.12 2.92 -3.65
N GLY A 96 -12.44 1.90 -2.87
CA GLY A 96 -12.60 0.53 -3.34
C GLY A 96 -11.47 -0.37 -2.83
N VAL A 97 -11.61 -1.68 -3.02
CA VAL A 97 -10.66 -2.69 -2.50
C VAL A 97 -9.24 -2.43 -2.99
N ALA A 98 -9.07 -2.17 -4.28
CA ALA A 98 -7.76 -1.88 -4.86
C ALA A 98 -7.14 -0.60 -4.27
N GLY A 99 -7.94 0.45 -4.02
CA GLY A 99 -7.51 1.68 -3.38
C GLY A 99 -7.00 1.44 -1.96
N VAL A 100 -7.76 0.68 -1.16
CA VAL A 100 -7.38 0.32 0.22
C VAL A 100 -6.09 -0.51 0.26
N ILE A 101 -5.96 -1.51 -0.63
CA ILE A 101 -4.76 -2.33 -0.73
C ILE A 101 -3.53 -1.47 -1.06
N LYS A 102 -3.66 -0.57 -2.04
CA LYS A 102 -2.58 0.35 -2.41
C LYS A 102 -2.19 1.27 -1.25
N ASP A 103 -3.15 1.90 -0.59
CA ASP A 103 -2.88 2.81 0.52
C ASP A 103 -2.22 2.09 1.69
N THR A 104 -2.67 0.87 2.00
CA THR A 104 -2.05 0.03 3.03
C THR A 104 -0.61 -0.34 2.67
N LYS A 105 -0.36 -0.66 1.40
CA LYS A 105 0.99 -0.97 0.90
C LYS A 105 1.92 0.24 0.97
N ASP A 106 1.44 1.40 0.53
CA ASP A 106 2.21 2.66 0.56
C ASP A 106 2.53 3.05 2.01
N LEU A 107 1.57 2.92 2.93
CA LEU A 107 1.75 3.15 4.35
C LEU A 107 2.77 2.17 4.96
N ALA A 108 2.63 0.87 4.69
CA ALA A 108 3.56 -0.14 5.16
C ALA A 108 4.99 0.13 4.66
N ASN A 109 5.17 0.45 3.38
CA ASN A 109 6.48 0.76 2.81
C ASN A 109 7.12 2.01 3.44
N LYS A 110 6.32 2.98 3.85
CA LYS A 110 6.78 4.22 4.50
C LYS A 110 7.11 4.02 5.96
N GLU A 111 6.30 3.26 6.69
CA GLU A 111 6.41 3.12 8.14
C GLU A 111 7.34 1.98 8.58
N THR A 112 7.37 0.87 7.83
CA THR A 112 8.19 -0.30 8.18
C THR A 112 9.67 0.06 8.42
N PRO A 113 10.35 0.87 7.60
CA PRO A 113 11.75 1.24 7.85
C PRO A 113 11.95 1.98 9.17
N ILE A 114 10.98 2.80 9.57
CA ILE A 114 11.03 3.57 10.82
C ILE A 114 10.91 2.64 12.01
N TYR A 115 9.94 1.71 11.98
CA TYR A 115 9.77 0.72 13.06
C TYR A 115 10.97 -0.21 13.18
N VAL A 116 11.54 -0.66 12.05
CA VAL A 116 12.76 -1.48 12.04
C VAL A 116 13.93 -0.71 12.66
N LEU A 117 14.11 0.57 12.33
CA LEU A 117 15.16 1.39 12.92
C LEU A 117 14.98 1.53 14.44
N ILE A 118 13.77 1.80 14.91
CA ILE A 118 13.46 1.87 16.35
C ILE A 118 13.77 0.53 17.03
N ALA A 119 13.36 -0.58 16.44
CA ALA A 119 13.63 -1.92 16.98
C ALA A 119 15.13 -2.21 17.07
N VAL A 120 15.91 -1.83 16.06
CA VAL A 120 17.39 -1.97 16.07
C VAL A 120 18.01 -1.15 17.19
N ILE A 121 17.60 0.12 17.37
CA ILE A 121 18.13 0.98 18.44
C ILE A 121 17.80 0.39 19.82
N LEU A 122 16.56 -0.02 20.05
CA LEU A 122 16.15 -0.65 21.31
C LEU A 122 16.93 -1.95 21.56
N SER A 123 17.15 -2.76 20.52
CA SER A 123 17.94 -3.98 20.60
C SER A 123 19.39 -3.70 21.01
N ILE A 124 20.03 -2.67 20.45
CA ILE A 124 21.38 -2.25 20.86
C ILE A 124 21.42 -1.90 22.33
N ILE A 125 20.47 -1.11 22.80
CA ILE A 125 20.40 -0.68 24.21
C ILE A 125 20.26 -1.88 25.14
N ILE A 126 19.28 -2.75 24.86
CA ILE A 126 18.99 -3.92 25.70
C ILE A 126 20.21 -4.88 25.73
N LEU A 127 20.77 -5.21 24.56
CA LEU A 127 21.92 -6.09 24.47
C LEU A 127 23.16 -5.51 25.15
N SER A 128 23.39 -4.19 25.03
CA SER A 128 24.53 -3.54 25.67
C SER A 128 24.44 -3.61 27.20
N ILE A 129 23.23 -3.52 27.76
CA ILE A 129 23.01 -3.66 29.19
C ILE A 129 23.17 -5.11 29.65
N THR A 130 22.66 -6.07 28.84
CA THR A 130 22.63 -7.47 29.22
C THR A 130 24.03 -8.13 29.11
N MET A 131 24.83 -7.72 28.12
CA MET A 131 26.11 -8.36 27.79
C MET A 131 27.35 -7.66 28.36
N GLU A 132 27.18 -6.59 29.11
CA GLU A 132 28.29 -5.78 29.66
C GLU A 132 29.36 -5.39 28.61
N SER A 133 28.97 -5.37 27.31
CA SER A 133 29.83 -5.09 26.16
C SER A 133 29.06 -4.27 25.12
N TYR A 134 29.71 -3.27 24.54
CA TYR A 134 29.17 -2.47 23.44
C TYR A 134 29.54 -3.01 22.04
N VAL A 135 30.61 -3.80 21.95
CA VAL A 135 31.10 -4.31 20.67
C VAL A 135 30.28 -5.49 20.18
N ILE A 136 29.93 -6.41 21.06
CA ILE A 136 29.21 -7.63 20.74
C ILE A 136 27.83 -7.30 20.08
N PRO A 137 26.99 -6.43 20.66
CA PRO A 137 25.71 -6.04 20.04
C PRO A 137 25.87 -5.44 18.64
N ILE A 138 26.89 -4.62 18.41
CA ILE A 138 27.12 -3.98 17.10
C ILE A 138 27.49 -5.01 16.04
N VAL A 139 28.45 -5.89 16.32
CA VAL A 139 28.86 -6.96 15.39
C VAL A 139 27.68 -7.88 15.08
N PHE A 140 26.91 -8.19 16.09
CA PHE A 140 25.76 -9.06 16.02
C PHE A 140 24.65 -8.48 15.14
N LEU A 141 24.22 -7.25 15.40
CA LEU A 141 23.20 -6.57 14.59
C LEU A 141 23.68 -6.27 13.18
N SER A 142 24.98 -6.03 12.98
CA SER A 142 25.56 -5.91 11.64
C SER A 142 25.43 -7.21 10.85
N SER A 143 25.67 -8.37 11.47
CA SER A 143 25.47 -9.68 10.85
C SER A 143 23.99 -9.91 10.44
N ILE A 144 23.06 -9.58 11.35
CA ILE A 144 21.62 -9.66 11.04
C ILE A 144 21.23 -8.69 9.92
N GLY A 145 21.75 -7.46 9.95
CA GLY A 145 21.53 -6.47 8.90
C GLY A 145 21.97 -6.95 7.53
N ILE A 146 23.15 -7.56 7.44
CA ILE A 146 23.64 -8.18 6.21
C ILE A 146 22.71 -9.31 5.76
N ALA A 147 22.26 -10.17 6.66
CA ALA A 147 21.34 -11.25 6.35
C ALA A 147 19.98 -10.74 5.83
N ILE A 148 19.46 -9.65 6.40
CA ILE A 148 18.23 -8.99 5.91
C ILE A 148 18.44 -8.42 4.51
N ILE A 149 19.58 -7.76 4.25
CA ILE A 149 19.91 -7.22 2.92
C ILE A 149 20.01 -8.34 1.88
N TYR A 150 20.66 -9.46 2.22
CA TYR A 150 20.70 -10.63 1.34
C TYR A 150 19.31 -11.20 1.06
N ASN A 151 18.48 -11.33 2.08
CA ASN A 151 17.11 -11.81 1.93
C ASN A 151 16.27 -10.87 1.06
N MET A 152 16.36 -9.55 1.29
CA MET A 152 15.65 -8.57 0.45
C MET A 152 16.22 -8.54 -0.97
N GLY A 153 17.53 -8.69 -1.15
CA GLY A 153 18.17 -8.75 -2.47
C GLY A 153 17.76 -9.99 -3.28
N SER A 154 17.65 -11.15 -2.62
CA SER A 154 17.18 -12.37 -3.28
C SER A 154 15.72 -12.28 -3.75
N ASN A 155 14.91 -11.47 -3.06
CA ASN A 155 13.51 -11.23 -3.41
C ASN A 155 13.32 -10.44 -4.73
N VAL A 156 14.36 -9.75 -5.21
CA VAL A 156 14.35 -9.11 -6.55
C VAL A 156 14.24 -10.14 -7.67
N ILE A 157 14.71 -11.37 -7.43
CA ILE A 157 14.63 -12.49 -8.38
C ILE A 157 13.18 -13.03 -8.47
N PHE A 158 12.39 -12.86 -7.42
CA PHE A 158 11.00 -13.30 -7.33
C PHE A 158 10.08 -12.08 -7.48
N GLU A 159 9.71 -11.71 -8.68
CA GLU A 159 9.05 -10.45 -9.07
C GLU A 159 7.77 -10.07 -8.31
N ASN A 160 7.13 -10.99 -7.56
CA ASN A 160 5.82 -10.75 -6.94
C ASN A 160 5.71 -11.20 -5.48
N ILE A 161 6.57 -10.68 -4.60
CA ILE A 161 6.41 -10.94 -3.17
C ILE A 161 5.50 -9.88 -2.55
N SER A 162 4.45 -10.35 -1.87
CA SER A 162 3.54 -9.50 -1.10
C SER A 162 4.30 -8.59 -0.13
N TYR A 163 3.88 -7.32 -0.04
CA TYR A 163 4.44 -6.35 0.93
C TYR A 163 4.32 -6.84 2.37
N VAL A 164 3.27 -7.58 2.70
CA VAL A 164 3.08 -8.23 4.01
C VAL A 164 4.19 -9.25 4.27
N THR A 165 4.52 -10.07 3.28
CA THR A 165 5.60 -11.05 3.38
C THR A 165 6.97 -10.38 3.55
N LYS A 166 7.22 -9.27 2.86
CA LYS A 166 8.47 -8.49 3.04
C LYS A 166 8.60 -7.93 4.45
N ALA A 167 7.55 -7.32 4.98
CA ALA A 167 7.54 -6.75 6.32
C ALA A 167 7.71 -7.84 7.40
N LEU A 168 6.93 -8.92 7.31
CA LEU A 168 7.01 -10.05 8.23
C LEU A 168 8.38 -10.75 8.18
N SER A 169 8.94 -10.94 6.99
CA SER A 169 10.25 -11.56 6.80
C SER A 169 11.36 -10.79 7.52
N ALA A 170 11.38 -9.46 7.41
CA ALA A 170 12.37 -8.63 8.09
C ALA A 170 12.23 -8.70 9.63
N VAL A 171 11.00 -8.61 10.14
CA VAL A 171 10.73 -8.66 11.59
C VAL A 171 11.02 -10.04 12.16
N LEU A 172 10.58 -11.12 11.50
CA LEU A 172 10.84 -12.48 11.93
C LEU A 172 12.33 -12.82 11.87
N GLN A 173 13.03 -12.38 10.84
CA GLN A 173 14.47 -12.60 10.74
C GLN A 173 15.23 -11.89 11.84
N LEU A 174 14.86 -10.64 12.18
CA LEU A 174 15.44 -9.91 13.30
C LEU A 174 15.20 -10.67 14.62
N GLY A 175 13.94 -11.03 14.92
CA GLY A 175 13.57 -11.71 16.16
C GLY A 175 14.20 -13.10 16.30
N VAL A 176 13.99 -13.97 15.33
CA VAL A 176 14.47 -15.37 15.40
C VAL A 176 16.00 -15.45 15.40
N THR A 177 16.67 -14.66 14.55
CA THR A 177 18.13 -14.68 14.48
C THR A 177 18.73 -14.13 15.77
N MET A 178 18.10 -13.12 16.37
CA MET A 178 18.53 -12.52 17.62
C MET A 178 18.46 -13.54 18.78
N ASP A 179 17.35 -14.25 18.92
CA ASP A 179 17.16 -15.25 19.96
C ASP A 179 18.20 -16.38 19.88
N TYR A 180 18.39 -16.94 18.69
CA TYR A 180 19.42 -17.97 18.48
C TYR A 180 20.83 -17.52 18.81
N SER A 181 21.14 -16.32 18.47
CA SER A 181 22.50 -15.82 18.64
C SER A 181 22.78 -15.41 20.09
N ILE A 182 21.79 -14.90 20.83
CA ILE A 182 21.90 -14.69 22.28
C ILE A 182 22.13 -16.03 22.98
N PHE A 183 21.38 -17.07 22.60
CA PHE A 183 21.54 -18.42 23.12
C PHE A 183 22.95 -18.99 22.87
N LEU A 184 23.45 -18.86 21.62
CA LEU A 184 24.78 -19.32 21.25
C LEU A 184 25.89 -18.58 22.00
N LEU A 185 25.71 -17.29 22.23
CA LEU A 185 26.69 -16.49 22.97
C LEU A 185 26.72 -16.87 24.44
N HIS A 186 25.57 -17.04 25.09
CA HIS A 186 25.52 -17.54 26.47
C HIS A 186 26.19 -18.91 26.61
N ARG A 187 25.93 -19.80 25.65
CA ARG A 187 26.54 -21.13 25.66
C ARG A 187 28.05 -21.06 25.46
N TYR A 188 28.52 -20.15 24.61
CA TYR A 188 29.96 -19.93 24.42
C TYR A 188 30.64 -19.39 25.70
N ASP A 189 30.00 -18.47 26.40
CA ASP A 189 30.53 -17.90 27.64
C ASP A 189 30.57 -18.98 28.76
N GLU A 190 29.56 -19.83 28.88
CA GLU A 190 29.52 -20.97 29.80
C GLU A 190 30.67 -22.00 29.55
N GLU A 191 30.98 -22.25 28.28
CA GLU A 191 32.04 -23.23 27.91
C GLU A 191 33.47 -22.65 28.04
N ARG A 192 33.56 -21.30 28.20
CA ARG A 192 34.86 -20.61 28.32
C ARG A 192 35.33 -20.45 29.78
N GLU A 193 34.41 -20.55 30.75
CA GLU A 193 34.75 -20.58 32.19
C GLU A 193 35.25 -21.97 32.63
#